data_1c552ff64462600d2cf5c4be514ca3e4
#
_entry.id   1c552ff64462600d2cf5c4be514ca3e4
#
_cell.length_a   1.000
_cell.length_b   1.000
_cell.length_c   1.000
_cell.angle_alpha   90.00
_cell.angle_beta   90.00
_cell.angle_gamma   90.00
#
_symmetry.space_group_name_H-M   'P 1'
#
loop_
_entity.id
_entity.type
_entity.pdbx_description
1 polymer ?
#
loop_
_entity_poly.entity_id
_entity_poly.type
_entity_poly.pdbx_seq_one_letter_code
_entity_poly.pdbx_strand_id
1 'polypeptide(L)'
;MKCKLLIVEDQDQVAVAIEHQLMGIGKFHVDQSRSATQAIDRISAAHKRPYDIILCDYNLGETTNGQQLFEYLRFERKIPRSTAFIMLTAESSYSAVASAVELVPDAYLLKPFTHDGLAQRINLALAKRDALKAAHAALDRKDPDWNAATTACNTLILEGNRFALEALRLKAECQLKLGNWGEAATVYDKIIAWRPTAWAEVGRARALRGMGHPELALEKLKETLESFPQFVAAYDELAALAQERGETELAQQILERAHGIVPSNRRTRELGLLALENGDLEKASRYLQVVADKDRYGLMRSTEDFFGLVSALRQLGRHGEAVTVLDNLKDHFPETRPLTVRKMAAEAMVIAATGRVHDARKMVRDALELRDGRMEPRTQLELADACYQCGEQAEANEIFLHVAANWQENPKVVAQVKSTMARLQNPEEAAAMIDGSLRELVAINNQAAKLIKEGKLDEVVSKMEMVAKRLTNNATVQANFTQALLLWLEHNVPPNLMALPHHSKPRRYLSLARDHLKQLALVNASHPRLAALQRLFAKFSGETGIAETAAKEALPEEAASMIVGE
;
A
#
# COMPACT_ATOMS: atom_id res chain seq x y z
N MET A 1 -12.25 15.54 30.43
CA MET A 1 -13.06 15.48 29.18
C MET A 1 -13.95 14.26 29.24
N LYS A 2 -15.23 14.30 28.77
CA LYS A 2 -16.05 13.10 28.67
C LYS A 2 -15.45 12.15 27.63
N CYS A 3 -15.34 10.85 27.91
CA CYS A 3 -14.88 9.83 26.98
C CYS A 3 -15.87 9.72 25.81
N LYS A 4 -15.37 9.74 24.56
CA LYS A 4 -16.20 9.66 23.36
C LYS A 4 -16.29 8.20 22.90
N LEU A 5 -17.52 7.68 22.79
CA LEU A 5 -17.79 6.28 22.52
C LEU A 5 -18.70 6.15 21.29
N LEU A 6 -18.38 5.23 20.39
CA LEU A 6 -19.21 4.84 19.26
C LEU A 6 -19.76 3.43 19.49
N ILE A 7 -21.06 3.25 19.35
CA ILE A 7 -21.72 1.93 19.27
C ILE A 7 -22.03 1.67 17.79
N VAL A 8 -21.59 0.50 17.29
CA VAL A 8 -21.91 0.02 15.95
C VAL A 8 -22.71 -1.26 16.10
N GLU A 9 -24.02 -1.16 15.87
CA GLU A 9 -25.00 -2.23 16.09
C GLU A 9 -26.18 -2.04 15.15
N ASP A 10 -26.56 -3.06 14.39
CA ASP A 10 -27.65 -2.99 13.41
C ASP A 10 -29.06 -2.97 14.05
N GLN A 11 -29.18 -3.45 15.28
CA GLN A 11 -30.43 -3.50 16.03
C GLN A 11 -30.53 -2.35 17.02
N ASP A 12 -31.44 -1.39 16.76
CA ASP A 12 -31.66 -0.22 17.61
C ASP A 12 -31.95 -0.57 19.10
N GLN A 13 -32.73 -1.61 19.31
CA GLN A 13 -33.08 -2.02 20.70
C GLN A 13 -31.85 -2.46 21.49
N VAL A 14 -30.91 -3.15 20.81
CA VAL A 14 -29.64 -3.59 21.40
C VAL A 14 -28.73 -2.40 21.67
N ALA A 15 -28.61 -1.49 20.70
CA ALA A 15 -27.81 -0.28 20.83
C ALA A 15 -28.29 0.58 22.03
N VAL A 16 -29.60 0.79 22.16
CA VAL A 16 -30.21 1.51 23.30
C VAL A 16 -29.94 0.78 24.61
N ALA A 17 -30.06 -0.55 24.67
CA ALA A 17 -29.77 -1.33 25.87
C ALA A 17 -28.30 -1.19 26.30
N ILE A 18 -27.35 -1.21 25.34
CA ILE A 18 -25.94 -0.97 25.61
C ILE A 18 -25.71 0.45 26.15
N GLU A 19 -26.34 1.46 25.56
CA GLU A 19 -26.24 2.85 26.03
C GLU A 19 -26.77 3.01 27.46
N HIS A 20 -27.89 2.37 27.80
CA HIS A 20 -28.40 2.34 29.17
C HIS A 20 -27.41 1.71 30.16
N GLN A 21 -26.77 0.61 29.79
CA GLN A 21 -25.72 0.01 30.63
C GLN A 21 -24.52 0.94 30.83
N LEU A 22 -24.14 1.68 29.80
CA LEU A 22 -23.01 2.63 29.85
C LEU A 22 -23.25 3.78 30.83
N MET A 23 -24.50 4.23 31.02
CA MET A 23 -24.83 5.29 31.98
C MET A 23 -24.43 4.96 33.41
N GLY A 24 -24.44 3.67 33.81
CA GLY A 24 -23.99 3.20 35.11
C GLY A 24 -22.48 3.07 35.27
N ILE A 25 -21.73 3.01 34.13
CA ILE A 25 -20.28 2.76 34.13
C ILE A 25 -19.49 4.07 34.22
N GLY A 26 -19.95 5.12 33.52
CA GLY A 26 -19.21 6.38 33.46
C GLY A 26 -19.88 7.48 32.64
N LYS A 27 -19.20 8.63 32.54
CA LYS A 27 -19.70 9.76 31.73
C LYS A 27 -19.17 9.65 30.32
N PHE A 28 -19.93 9.02 29.44
CA PHE A 28 -19.62 8.90 28.02
C PHE A 28 -20.41 9.92 27.19
N HIS A 29 -19.82 10.30 26.06
CA HIS A 29 -20.56 10.91 24.95
C HIS A 29 -20.73 9.81 23.90
N VAL A 30 -21.95 9.31 23.77
CA VAL A 30 -22.25 8.13 22.95
C VAL A 30 -22.83 8.58 21.62
N ASP A 31 -22.23 8.11 20.53
CA ASP A 31 -22.78 8.14 19.18
C ASP A 31 -23.16 6.70 18.78
N GLN A 32 -24.18 6.55 17.91
CA GLN A 32 -24.63 5.23 17.44
C GLN A 32 -24.57 5.17 15.92
N SER A 33 -24.22 4.00 15.36
CA SER A 33 -24.24 3.69 13.94
C SER A 33 -24.86 2.33 13.72
N ARG A 34 -25.70 2.20 12.67
CA ARG A 34 -26.41 0.96 12.36
C ARG A 34 -25.68 0.08 11.35
N SER A 35 -24.60 0.59 10.74
CA SER A 35 -23.87 -0.11 9.70
C SER A 35 -22.39 0.25 9.71
N ALA A 36 -21.58 -0.56 9.05
CA ALA A 36 -20.15 -0.29 8.85
C ALA A 36 -19.92 1.04 8.11
N THR A 37 -20.68 1.30 7.05
CA THR A 37 -20.59 2.54 6.26
C THR A 37 -20.88 3.77 7.10
N GLN A 38 -22.00 3.76 7.85
CA GLN A 38 -22.36 4.87 8.74
C GLN A 38 -21.31 5.10 9.86
N ALA A 39 -20.71 4.00 10.36
CA ALA A 39 -19.64 4.10 11.35
C ALA A 39 -18.41 4.83 10.79
N ILE A 40 -18.03 4.55 9.53
CA ILE A 40 -16.90 5.19 8.88
C ILE A 40 -17.15 6.66 8.61
N ASP A 41 -18.33 7.02 8.15
CA ASP A 41 -18.70 8.43 7.94
C ASP A 41 -18.58 9.21 9.25
N ARG A 42 -19.08 8.64 10.36
CA ARG A 42 -18.96 9.26 11.69
C ARG A 42 -17.51 9.36 12.17
N ILE A 43 -16.72 8.31 11.96
CA ILE A 43 -15.29 8.28 12.31
C ILE A 43 -14.54 9.33 11.50
N SER A 44 -14.82 9.43 10.20
CA SER A 44 -14.21 10.42 9.31
C SER A 44 -14.58 11.86 9.70
N ALA A 45 -15.83 12.09 10.06
CA ALA A 45 -16.28 13.38 10.57
C ALA A 45 -15.65 13.73 11.94
N ALA A 46 -15.26 12.72 12.72
CA ALA A 46 -14.67 12.89 14.05
C ALA A 46 -13.14 13.07 14.06
N HIS A 47 -12.48 13.30 12.90
CA HIS A 47 -11.01 13.36 12.77
C HIS A 47 -10.30 14.33 13.74
N LYS A 48 -10.94 15.47 14.09
CA LYS A 48 -10.39 16.44 15.06
C LYS A 48 -10.49 15.95 16.51
N ARG A 49 -11.43 15.07 16.81
CA ARG A 49 -11.65 14.46 18.12
C ARG A 49 -12.10 13.01 17.95
N PRO A 50 -11.14 12.10 17.74
CA PRO A 50 -11.42 10.68 17.54
C PRO A 50 -12.19 10.06 18.69
N TYR A 51 -12.83 8.91 18.43
CA TYR A 51 -13.45 8.11 19.47
C TYR A 51 -12.38 7.47 20.37
N ASP A 52 -12.63 7.49 21.69
CA ASP A 52 -11.80 6.81 22.66
C ASP A 52 -12.08 5.30 22.67
N ILE A 53 -13.36 4.93 22.44
CA ILE A 53 -13.83 3.55 22.43
C ILE A 53 -14.79 3.35 21.26
N ILE A 54 -14.69 2.19 20.62
CA ILE A 54 -15.68 1.69 19.66
C ILE A 54 -16.17 0.33 20.19
N LEU A 55 -17.48 0.21 20.43
CA LEU A 55 -18.17 -1.04 20.68
C LEU A 55 -18.83 -1.47 19.39
N CYS A 56 -18.42 -2.60 18.82
CA CYS A 56 -18.90 -3.02 17.52
C CYS A 56 -19.44 -4.44 17.57
N ASP A 57 -20.68 -4.63 17.11
CA ASP A 57 -21.18 -5.99 16.89
C ASP A 57 -20.36 -6.69 15.79
N TYR A 58 -20.14 -7.97 15.98
CA TYR A 58 -19.51 -8.81 14.97
C TYR A 58 -20.41 -8.93 13.73
N ASN A 59 -21.72 -9.10 13.93
CA ASN A 59 -22.69 -9.25 12.85
C ASN A 59 -23.47 -7.93 12.64
N LEU A 60 -23.20 -7.24 11.56
CA LEU A 60 -23.82 -5.94 11.26
C LEU A 60 -24.99 -6.04 10.26
N GLY A 61 -25.51 -7.26 10.00
CA GLY A 61 -26.65 -7.45 9.09
C GLY A 61 -26.38 -7.13 7.61
N GLU A 62 -25.16 -6.71 7.27
CA GLU A 62 -24.73 -6.33 5.93
C GLU A 62 -23.68 -7.31 5.36
N THR A 63 -23.16 -6.98 4.19
CA THR A 63 -22.06 -7.72 3.56
C THR A 63 -20.73 -7.60 4.31
N THR A 64 -20.57 -6.55 5.14
CA THR A 64 -19.38 -6.26 5.96
C THR A 64 -19.66 -6.56 7.43
N ASN A 65 -18.88 -7.45 8.03
CA ASN A 65 -18.97 -7.74 9.47
C ASN A 65 -18.06 -6.83 10.30
N GLY A 66 -18.23 -6.87 11.64
CA GLY A 66 -17.45 -6.04 12.57
C GLY A 66 -15.95 -6.28 12.53
N GLN A 67 -15.49 -7.51 12.23
CA GLN A 67 -14.07 -7.83 12.08
C GLN A 67 -13.49 -7.16 10.83
N GLN A 68 -14.19 -7.20 9.71
CA GLN A 68 -13.78 -6.54 8.47
C GLN A 68 -13.75 -5.01 8.64
N LEU A 69 -14.72 -4.44 9.35
CA LEU A 69 -14.72 -3.03 9.72
C LEU A 69 -13.48 -2.68 10.55
N PHE A 70 -13.18 -3.47 11.59
CA PHE A 70 -12.00 -3.26 12.43
C PHE A 70 -10.69 -3.32 11.65
N GLU A 71 -10.53 -4.33 10.80
CA GLU A 71 -9.37 -4.48 9.92
C GLU A 71 -9.21 -3.26 9.01
N TYR A 72 -10.27 -2.84 8.33
CA TYR A 72 -10.27 -1.64 7.51
C TYR A 72 -9.83 -0.39 8.30
N LEU A 73 -10.46 -0.13 9.43
CA LEU A 73 -10.17 1.04 10.25
C LEU A 73 -8.71 1.10 10.72
N ARG A 74 -8.11 -0.06 10.98
CA ARG A 74 -6.70 -0.17 11.40
C ARG A 74 -5.73 -0.08 10.23
N PHE A 75 -5.98 -0.80 9.12
CA PHE A 75 -5.12 -0.77 7.93
C PHE A 75 -5.09 0.61 7.27
N GLU A 76 -6.27 1.22 7.08
CA GLU A 76 -6.41 2.55 6.48
C GLU A 76 -6.11 3.70 7.46
N ARG A 77 -5.66 3.38 8.69
CA ARG A 77 -5.37 4.37 9.74
C ARG A 77 -6.51 5.37 9.97
N LYS A 78 -7.78 4.92 9.79
CA LYS A 78 -8.97 5.75 10.01
C LYS A 78 -9.20 6.03 11.49
N ILE A 79 -8.69 5.19 12.38
CA ILE A 79 -8.72 5.37 13.83
C ILE A 79 -7.30 5.36 14.39
N PRO A 80 -7.01 6.22 15.40
CA PRO A 80 -5.74 6.16 16.13
C PRO A 80 -5.51 4.79 16.77
N ARG A 81 -4.26 4.38 16.95
CA ARG A 81 -3.92 3.16 17.72
C ARG A 81 -4.43 3.24 19.16
N SER A 82 -4.58 4.45 19.68
CA SER A 82 -5.13 4.72 21.01
C SER A 82 -6.66 4.54 21.13
N THR A 83 -7.41 4.40 20.02
CA THR A 83 -8.83 4.06 20.06
C THR A 83 -8.99 2.61 20.48
N ALA A 84 -9.64 2.35 21.62
CA ALA A 84 -9.94 1.00 22.08
C ALA A 84 -11.11 0.41 21.26
N PHE A 85 -10.90 -0.75 20.65
CA PHE A 85 -11.94 -1.44 19.87
C PHE A 85 -12.38 -2.71 20.59
N ILE A 86 -13.65 -2.77 20.97
CA ILE A 86 -14.25 -3.91 21.68
C ILE A 86 -15.28 -4.56 20.76
N MET A 87 -15.10 -5.84 20.47
CA MET A 87 -16.00 -6.61 19.63
C MET A 87 -17.07 -7.28 20.50
N LEU A 88 -18.34 -7.07 20.14
CA LEU A 88 -19.49 -7.75 20.71
C LEU A 88 -19.82 -8.95 19.82
N THR A 89 -19.98 -10.16 20.40
CA THR A 89 -20.17 -11.37 19.57
C THR A 89 -21.02 -12.42 20.26
N ALA A 90 -21.70 -13.26 19.47
CA ALA A 90 -22.33 -14.46 19.98
C ALA A 90 -21.29 -15.59 20.13
N GLU A 91 -21.52 -16.52 21.07
CA GLU A 91 -20.55 -17.56 21.47
C GLU A 91 -20.04 -18.43 20.31
N SER A 92 -20.90 -18.77 19.34
CA SER A 92 -20.55 -19.65 18.22
C SER A 92 -19.55 -19.05 17.21
N SER A 93 -19.42 -17.70 17.17
CA SER A 93 -18.52 -17.01 16.22
C SER A 93 -17.15 -16.70 16.83
N TYR A 94 -17.04 -16.73 18.15
CA TYR A 94 -15.88 -16.22 18.86
C TYR A 94 -14.64 -17.11 18.76
N SER A 95 -14.78 -18.42 19.04
CA SER A 95 -13.62 -19.31 19.19
C SER A 95 -12.87 -19.53 17.87
N ALA A 96 -13.62 -19.59 16.77
CA ALA A 96 -13.03 -19.79 15.44
C ALA A 96 -12.28 -18.55 14.94
N VAL A 97 -12.84 -17.35 15.15
CA VAL A 97 -12.26 -16.10 14.64
C VAL A 97 -11.11 -15.62 15.53
N ALA A 98 -11.27 -15.65 16.86
CA ALA A 98 -10.25 -15.14 17.78
C ALA A 98 -8.95 -15.96 17.76
N SER A 99 -9.03 -17.26 17.46
CA SER A 99 -7.85 -18.13 17.36
C SER A 99 -7.18 -18.08 16.00
N ALA A 100 -7.88 -17.56 14.98
CA ALA A 100 -7.44 -17.63 13.59
C ALA A 100 -6.88 -16.30 13.04
N VAL A 101 -7.24 -15.15 13.63
CA VAL A 101 -6.86 -13.83 13.11
C VAL A 101 -5.65 -13.22 13.83
N GLU A 102 -4.80 -12.57 13.08
CA GLU A 102 -3.63 -11.86 13.59
C GLU A 102 -4.02 -10.51 14.22
N LEU A 103 -4.93 -9.77 13.57
CA LEU A 103 -5.40 -8.48 14.02
C LEU A 103 -6.59 -8.68 14.99
N VAL A 104 -6.29 -8.62 16.28
CA VAL A 104 -7.23 -8.88 17.37
C VAL A 104 -7.72 -7.55 17.93
N PRO A 105 -9.06 -7.34 18.10
CA PRO A 105 -9.60 -6.22 18.86
C PRO A 105 -9.03 -6.16 20.29
N ASP A 106 -9.13 -5.00 20.93
CA ASP A 106 -8.62 -4.81 22.29
C ASP A 106 -9.31 -5.70 23.32
N ALA A 107 -10.58 -6.03 23.10
CA ALA A 107 -11.32 -7.00 23.87
C ALA A 107 -12.47 -7.59 23.06
N TYR A 108 -12.92 -8.78 23.49
CA TYR A 108 -14.18 -9.38 23.07
C TYR A 108 -15.15 -9.44 24.25
N LEU A 109 -16.44 -9.24 23.96
CA LEU A 109 -17.51 -9.36 24.91
C LEU A 109 -18.63 -10.25 24.34
N LEU A 110 -18.88 -11.37 25.00
CA LEU A 110 -19.89 -12.36 24.57
C LEU A 110 -21.30 -11.89 24.91
N LYS A 111 -22.20 -11.92 23.93
CA LYS A 111 -23.65 -11.67 24.14
C LYS A 111 -24.34 -12.96 24.62
N PRO A 112 -25.25 -12.92 25.61
CA PRO A 112 -25.64 -11.76 26.40
C PRO A 112 -24.60 -11.42 27.50
N PHE A 113 -24.37 -10.14 27.76
CA PHE A 113 -23.42 -9.68 28.76
C PHE A 113 -24.10 -8.88 29.88
N THR A 114 -23.45 -8.89 31.02
CA THR A 114 -23.91 -8.12 32.19
C THR A 114 -23.27 -6.73 32.20
N HIS A 115 -23.88 -5.81 32.95
CA HIS A 115 -23.32 -4.49 33.20
C HIS A 115 -21.87 -4.56 33.73
N ASP A 116 -21.60 -5.44 34.69
CA ASP A 116 -20.26 -5.59 35.26
C ASP A 116 -19.25 -6.16 34.24
N GLY A 117 -19.68 -7.09 33.37
CA GLY A 117 -18.87 -7.63 32.29
C GLY A 117 -18.46 -6.55 31.28
N LEU A 118 -19.41 -5.70 30.89
CA LEU A 118 -19.15 -4.56 30.02
C LEU A 118 -18.19 -3.54 30.68
N ALA A 119 -18.47 -3.19 31.94
CA ALA A 119 -17.64 -2.27 32.72
C ALA A 119 -16.19 -2.76 32.86
N GLN A 120 -16.01 -4.05 33.19
CA GLN A 120 -14.68 -4.65 33.29
C GLN A 120 -13.89 -4.58 31.97
N ARG A 121 -14.54 -4.88 30.84
CA ARG A 121 -13.89 -4.84 29.52
C ARG A 121 -13.50 -3.42 29.12
N ILE A 122 -14.38 -2.45 29.30
CA ILE A 122 -14.12 -1.04 29.05
C ILE A 122 -12.94 -0.53 29.89
N ASN A 123 -12.99 -0.79 31.21
CA ASN A 123 -11.93 -0.35 32.11
C ASN A 123 -10.57 -0.97 31.79
N LEU A 124 -10.54 -2.25 31.41
CA LEU A 124 -9.31 -2.93 30.98
C LEU A 124 -8.75 -2.32 29.69
N ALA A 125 -9.60 -2.10 28.70
CA ALA A 125 -9.20 -1.50 27.42
C ALA A 125 -8.68 -0.07 27.59
N LEU A 126 -9.34 0.75 28.43
CA LEU A 126 -8.87 2.11 28.75
C LEU A 126 -7.54 2.09 29.52
N ALA A 127 -7.38 1.19 30.48
CA ALA A 127 -6.12 1.07 31.22
C ALA A 127 -4.96 0.61 30.32
N LYS A 128 -5.18 -0.30 29.37
CA LYS A 128 -4.21 -0.70 28.34
C LYS A 128 -3.85 0.47 27.44
N ARG A 129 -4.85 1.20 26.94
CA ARG A 129 -4.66 2.41 26.14
C ARG A 129 -3.79 3.44 26.88
N ASP A 130 -4.11 3.72 28.14
CA ASP A 130 -3.40 4.73 28.93
C ASP A 130 -1.95 4.30 29.21
N ALA A 131 -1.70 3.03 29.46
CA ALA A 131 -0.35 2.49 29.60
C ALA A 131 0.48 2.64 28.30
N LEU A 132 -0.11 2.30 27.14
CA LEU A 132 0.59 2.37 25.84
C LEU A 132 0.51 3.76 25.16
N LYS A 133 -0.05 4.77 25.84
CA LYS A 133 -0.34 6.09 25.27
C LYS A 133 0.88 6.75 24.60
N ALA A 134 2.04 6.69 25.23
CA ALA A 134 3.27 7.31 24.70
C ALA A 134 3.73 6.61 23.40
N ALA A 135 3.67 5.27 23.36
CA ALA A 135 4.03 4.50 22.18
C ALA A 135 3.02 4.74 21.04
N HIS A 136 1.71 4.70 21.33
CA HIS A 136 0.68 4.99 20.32
C HIS A 136 0.81 6.40 19.75
N ALA A 137 1.06 7.42 20.60
CA ALA A 137 1.23 8.80 20.14
C ALA A 137 2.44 8.98 19.20
N ALA A 138 3.50 8.18 19.38
CA ALA A 138 4.63 8.17 18.47
C ALA A 138 4.27 7.54 17.10
N LEU A 139 3.44 6.49 17.10
CA LEU A 139 3.03 5.75 15.90
C LEU A 139 1.87 6.39 15.13
N ASP A 140 1.03 7.17 15.79
CA ASP A 140 -0.12 7.86 15.18
C ASP A 140 0.29 9.16 14.45
N ARG A 141 1.56 9.51 14.42
CA ARG A 141 2.09 10.62 13.61
C ARG A 141 1.94 10.30 12.11
N LYS A 142 1.91 11.34 11.28
CA LYS A 142 1.93 11.19 9.82
C LYS A 142 3.14 10.34 9.39
N ASP A 143 4.32 10.63 9.96
CA ASP A 143 5.53 9.83 9.86
C ASP A 143 5.76 9.14 11.21
N PRO A 144 5.46 7.84 11.35
CA PRO A 144 5.57 7.12 12.61
C PRO A 144 6.99 7.09 13.15
N ASP A 145 7.16 7.48 14.41
CA ASP A 145 8.43 7.42 15.10
C ASP A 145 8.57 6.06 15.82
N TRP A 146 9.04 5.07 15.07
CA TRP A 146 9.23 3.70 15.55
C TRP A 146 10.24 3.61 16.69
N ASN A 147 11.27 4.48 16.70
CA ASN A 147 12.28 4.52 17.75
C ASN A 147 11.71 5.07 19.07
N ALA A 148 10.96 6.17 19.01
CA ALA A 148 10.27 6.71 20.18
C ALA A 148 9.24 5.72 20.74
N ALA A 149 8.51 5.02 19.88
CA ALA A 149 7.59 3.98 20.30
C ALA A 149 8.31 2.82 20.99
N THR A 150 9.44 2.35 20.44
CA THR A 150 10.29 1.32 21.05
C THR A 150 10.78 1.74 22.43
N THR A 151 11.22 2.98 22.59
CA THR A 151 11.67 3.53 23.88
C THR A 151 10.54 3.53 24.91
N ALA A 152 9.34 3.99 24.52
CA ALA A 152 8.17 3.97 25.39
C ALA A 152 7.78 2.55 25.82
N CYS A 153 7.85 1.58 24.90
CA CYS A 153 7.63 0.17 25.23
C CYS A 153 8.68 -0.37 26.21
N ASN A 154 9.94 -0.02 26.04
CA ASN A 154 11.02 -0.45 26.93
C ASN A 154 10.77 0.04 28.38
N THR A 155 10.32 1.29 28.56
CA THR A 155 9.98 1.83 29.89
C THR A 155 8.91 0.97 30.56
N LEU A 156 7.81 0.66 29.88
CA LEU A 156 6.72 -0.19 30.41
C LEU A 156 7.20 -1.60 30.79
N ILE A 157 8.08 -2.17 29.99
CA ILE A 157 8.64 -3.51 30.23
C ILE A 157 9.52 -3.50 31.47
N LEU A 158 10.41 -2.49 31.60
CA LEU A 158 11.34 -2.36 32.73
C LEU A 158 10.61 -2.08 34.07
N GLU A 159 9.51 -1.33 34.02
CA GLU A 159 8.65 -1.05 35.17
C GLU A 159 7.83 -2.27 35.63
N GLY A 160 7.86 -3.38 34.91
CA GLY A 160 7.06 -4.56 35.20
C GLY A 160 5.55 -4.30 35.09
N ASN A 161 5.13 -3.41 34.19
CA ASN A 161 3.73 -3.05 34.01
C ASN A 161 2.91 -4.28 33.62
N ARG A 162 1.67 -4.37 34.09
CA ARG A 162 0.76 -5.48 33.75
C ARG A 162 0.49 -5.66 32.25
N PHE A 163 0.77 -4.64 31.44
CA PHE A 163 0.68 -4.66 29.97
C PHE A 163 2.06 -4.82 29.29
N ALA A 164 3.04 -5.41 29.99
CA ALA A 164 4.38 -5.65 29.46
C ALA A 164 4.37 -6.57 28.23
N LEU A 165 3.43 -7.52 28.15
CA LEU A 165 3.29 -8.41 26.99
C LEU A 165 2.85 -7.64 25.74
N GLU A 166 1.89 -6.75 25.89
CA GLU A 166 1.43 -5.85 24.80
C GLU A 166 2.54 -4.89 24.37
N ALA A 167 3.31 -4.37 25.34
CA ALA A 167 4.47 -3.55 25.05
C ALA A 167 5.57 -4.34 24.31
N LEU A 168 5.83 -5.60 24.66
CA LEU A 168 6.76 -6.48 23.92
C LEU A 168 6.28 -6.74 22.50
N ARG A 169 4.98 -7.02 22.31
CA ARG A 169 4.37 -7.20 20.98
C ARG A 169 4.57 -5.96 20.11
N LEU A 170 4.24 -4.79 20.65
CA LEU A 170 4.38 -3.51 19.93
C LEU A 170 5.85 -3.19 19.64
N LYS A 171 6.76 -3.47 20.58
CA LYS A 171 8.21 -3.33 20.37
C LYS A 171 8.69 -4.22 19.22
N ALA A 172 8.29 -5.49 19.18
CA ALA A 172 8.67 -6.41 18.11
C ALA A 172 8.16 -5.92 16.74
N GLU A 173 6.92 -5.42 16.66
CA GLU A 173 6.39 -4.77 15.45
C GLU A 173 7.25 -3.57 15.03
N CYS A 174 7.62 -2.69 15.97
CA CYS A 174 8.48 -1.55 15.70
C CYS A 174 9.85 -1.98 15.15
N GLN A 175 10.46 -3.02 15.71
CA GLN A 175 11.76 -3.53 15.26
C GLN A 175 11.67 -4.12 13.83
N LEU A 176 10.58 -4.84 13.51
CA LEU A 176 10.34 -5.31 12.13
C LEU A 176 10.24 -4.14 11.15
N LYS A 177 9.52 -3.07 11.51
CA LYS A 177 9.35 -1.87 10.66
C LYS A 177 10.65 -1.06 10.50
N LEU A 178 11.55 -1.10 11.47
CA LEU A 178 12.89 -0.50 11.41
C LEU A 178 13.91 -1.33 10.62
N GLY A 179 13.57 -2.56 10.23
CA GLY A 179 14.51 -3.49 9.60
C GLY A 179 15.50 -4.13 10.60
N ASN A 180 15.28 -3.96 11.90
CA ASN A 180 16.11 -4.53 12.96
C ASN A 180 15.70 -5.99 13.25
N TRP A 181 15.82 -6.83 12.22
CA TRP A 181 15.29 -8.20 12.22
C TRP A 181 15.82 -9.06 13.36
N GLY A 182 17.11 -8.96 13.70
CA GLY A 182 17.73 -9.69 14.80
C GLY A 182 17.16 -9.32 16.17
N GLU A 183 16.92 -8.01 16.42
CA GLU A 183 16.28 -7.54 17.65
C GLU A 183 14.81 -7.98 17.72
N ALA A 184 14.08 -7.90 16.60
CA ALA A 184 12.71 -8.41 16.53
C ALA A 184 12.66 -9.90 16.88
N ALA A 185 13.55 -10.71 16.30
CA ALA A 185 13.67 -12.13 16.59
C ALA A 185 13.91 -12.39 18.09
N THR A 186 14.84 -11.66 18.70
CA THR A 186 15.15 -11.79 20.14
C THR A 186 13.92 -11.46 21.02
N VAL A 187 13.11 -10.47 20.65
CA VAL A 187 11.88 -10.15 21.39
C VAL A 187 10.85 -11.26 21.24
N TYR A 188 10.66 -11.81 20.04
CA TYR A 188 9.75 -12.94 19.83
C TYR A 188 10.20 -14.19 20.58
N ASP A 189 11.51 -14.51 20.59
CA ASP A 189 12.05 -15.64 21.35
C ASP A 189 11.75 -15.51 22.86
N LYS A 190 11.84 -14.31 23.44
CA LYS A 190 11.45 -14.07 24.84
C LYS A 190 9.98 -14.32 25.10
N ILE A 191 9.11 -13.89 24.16
CA ILE A 191 7.65 -14.10 24.28
C ILE A 191 7.33 -15.59 24.19
N ILE A 192 7.90 -16.29 23.23
CA ILE A 192 7.70 -17.73 22.97
C ILE A 192 8.17 -18.55 24.17
N ALA A 193 9.33 -18.21 24.74
CA ALA A 193 9.87 -18.89 25.93
C ALA A 193 8.96 -18.72 27.18
N TRP A 194 8.30 -17.56 27.29
CA TRP A 194 7.34 -17.33 28.38
C TRP A 194 6.00 -18.04 28.12
N ARG A 195 5.46 -17.86 26.90
CA ARG A 195 4.22 -18.52 26.46
C ARG A 195 4.22 -18.67 24.94
N PRO A 196 4.31 -19.91 24.42
CA PRO A 196 4.17 -20.15 22.99
C PRO A 196 2.81 -19.65 22.48
N THR A 197 2.84 -18.78 21.46
CA THR A 197 1.65 -18.22 20.83
C THR A 197 1.86 -18.12 19.32
N ALA A 198 0.82 -18.46 18.55
CA ALA A 198 0.90 -18.49 17.10
C ALA A 198 1.41 -17.17 16.47
N TRP A 199 0.92 -16.03 16.96
CA TRP A 199 1.33 -14.74 16.45
C TRP A 199 2.82 -14.41 16.71
N ALA A 200 3.39 -14.88 17.82
CA ALA A 200 4.82 -14.70 18.11
C ALA A 200 5.68 -15.59 17.24
N GLU A 201 5.25 -16.83 17.00
CA GLU A 201 5.93 -17.76 16.08
C GLU A 201 5.97 -17.22 14.65
N VAL A 202 4.84 -16.70 14.15
CA VAL A 202 4.78 -16.04 12.84
C VAL A 202 5.65 -14.79 12.81
N GLY A 203 5.62 -13.97 13.86
CA GLY A 203 6.51 -12.80 13.97
C GLY A 203 8.00 -13.19 13.92
N ARG A 204 8.36 -14.30 14.59
CA ARG A 204 9.71 -14.87 14.53
C ARG A 204 10.10 -15.32 13.12
N ALA A 205 9.17 -15.95 12.40
CA ALA A 205 9.38 -16.35 11.00
C ALA A 205 9.57 -15.12 10.08
N ARG A 206 8.79 -14.05 10.27
CA ARG A 206 8.98 -12.77 9.55
C ARG A 206 10.38 -12.20 9.79
N ALA A 207 10.84 -12.23 11.03
CA ALA A 207 12.18 -11.75 11.38
C ALA A 207 13.27 -12.61 10.69
N LEU A 208 13.14 -13.93 10.67
CA LEU A 208 14.04 -14.84 9.96
C LEU A 208 14.09 -14.54 8.46
N ARG A 209 12.92 -14.33 7.82
CA ARG A 209 12.84 -13.93 6.41
C ARG A 209 13.58 -12.62 6.16
N GLY A 210 13.37 -11.61 7.02
CA GLY A 210 14.06 -10.31 6.93
C GLY A 210 15.56 -10.40 7.12
N MET A 211 16.07 -11.38 7.90
CA MET A 211 17.50 -11.67 8.03
C MET A 211 18.09 -12.42 6.83
N GLY A 212 17.29 -12.73 5.81
CA GLY A 212 17.74 -13.50 4.64
C GLY A 212 17.78 -15.02 4.86
N HIS A 213 17.01 -15.55 5.81
CA HIS A 213 16.90 -16.98 6.11
C HIS A 213 15.50 -17.52 5.77
N PRO A 214 15.05 -17.48 4.47
CA PRO A 214 13.71 -17.90 4.10
C PRO A 214 13.42 -19.38 4.36
N GLU A 215 14.44 -20.25 4.30
CA GLU A 215 14.28 -21.68 4.59
C GLU A 215 13.93 -21.93 6.07
N LEU A 216 14.61 -21.24 6.98
CA LEU A 216 14.32 -21.32 8.41
C LEU A 216 12.94 -20.71 8.73
N ALA A 217 12.56 -19.64 8.02
CA ALA A 217 11.21 -19.06 8.15
C ALA A 217 10.14 -20.07 7.71
N LEU A 218 10.36 -20.76 6.58
CA LEU A 218 9.45 -21.79 6.07
C LEU A 218 9.27 -22.95 7.07
N GLU A 219 10.37 -23.48 7.62
CA GLU A 219 10.35 -24.54 8.62
C GLU A 219 9.55 -24.09 9.85
N LYS A 220 9.84 -22.89 10.36
CA LYS A 220 9.17 -22.32 11.52
C LYS A 220 7.67 -22.14 11.31
N LEU A 221 7.24 -21.71 10.12
CA LEU A 221 5.81 -21.57 9.80
C LEU A 221 5.11 -22.93 9.72
N LYS A 222 5.78 -23.98 9.20
CA LYS A 222 5.23 -25.33 9.19
C LYS A 222 5.04 -25.87 10.61
N GLU A 223 6.05 -25.76 11.48
CA GLU A 223 5.94 -26.10 12.91
C GLU A 223 4.80 -25.33 13.61
N THR A 224 4.66 -24.04 13.25
CA THR A 224 3.58 -23.20 13.79
C THR A 224 2.21 -23.76 13.40
N LEU A 225 2.03 -24.20 12.16
CA LEU A 225 0.77 -24.78 11.68
C LEU A 225 0.50 -26.19 12.25
N GLU A 226 1.52 -26.95 12.61
CA GLU A 226 1.34 -28.21 13.36
C GLU A 226 0.74 -27.94 14.74
N SER A 227 1.24 -26.90 15.43
CA SER A 227 0.78 -26.52 16.77
C SER A 227 -0.52 -25.69 16.76
N PHE A 228 -0.73 -24.87 15.73
CA PHE A 228 -1.84 -23.93 15.59
C PHE A 228 -2.46 -24.00 14.18
N PRO A 229 -3.14 -25.11 13.83
CA PRO A 229 -3.57 -25.40 12.44
C PRO A 229 -4.63 -24.42 11.90
N GLN A 230 -5.28 -23.63 12.76
CA GLN A 230 -6.28 -22.65 12.35
C GLN A 230 -5.73 -21.22 12.29
N PHE A 231 -4.45 -20.97 12.58
CA PHE A 231 -3.89 -19.62 12.58
C PHE A 231 -3.57 -19.15 11.17
N VAL A 232 -4.50 -18.41 10.56
CA VAL A 232 -4.46 -18.05 9.13
C VAL A 232 -3.28 -17.17 8.75
N ALA A 233 -2.73 -16.35 9.65
CA ALA A 233 -1.56 -15.53 9.37
C ALA A 233 -0.30 -16.37 9.03
N ALA A 234 -0.20 -17.59 9.55
CA ALA A 234 0.89 -18.49 9.18
C ALA A 234 0.77 -18.98 7.73
N TYR A 235 -0.45 -19.24 7.27
CA TYR A 235 -0.71 -19.57 5.86
C TYR A 235 -0.43 -18.37 4.95
N ASP A 236 -0.85 -17.16 5.34
CA ASP A 236 -0.59 -15.95 4.56
C ASP A 236 0.92 -15.73 4.37
N GLU A 237 1.75 -15.93 5.41
CA GLU A 237 3.21 -15.83 5.31
C GLU A 237 3.82 -16.98 4.48
N LEU A 238 3.29 -18.20 4.58
CA LEU A 238 3.74 -19.32 3.74
C LEU A 238 3.44 -19.06 2.26
N ALA A 239 2.25 -18.54 1.96
CA ALA A 239 1.88 -18.18 0.61
C ALA A 239 2.78 -17.07 0.05
N ALA A 240 3.09 -16.04 0.86
CA ALA A 240 4.02 -14.99 0.47
C ALA A 240 5.44 -15.54 0.16
N LEU A 241 5.95 -16.47 0.97
CA LEU A 241 7.23 -17.14 0.70
C LEU A 241 7.20 -17.98 -0.58
N ALA A 242 6.10 -18.69 -0.85
CA ALA A 242 5.93 -19.45 -2.09
C ALA A 242 5.90 -18.51 -3.32
N GLN A 243 5.21 -17.37 -3.23
CA GLN A 243 5.20 -16.35 -4.29
C GLN A 243 6.62 -15.78 -4.55
N GLU A 244 7.38 -15.47 -3.50
CA GLU A 244 8.77 -14.98 -3.64
C GLU A 244 9.69 -15.98 -4.37
N ARG A 245 9.37 -17.28 -4.31
CA ARG A 245 10.07 -18.36 -5.02
C ARG A 245 9.52 -18.62 -6.43
N GLY A 246 8.45 -17.93 -6.82
CA GLY A 246 7.76 -18.17 -8.09
C GLY A 246 6.87 -19.43 -8.07
N GLU A 247 6.61 -20.00 -6.89
CA GLU A 247 5.76 -21.19 -6.69
C GLU A 247 4.28 -20.77 -6.55
N THR A 248 3.74 -20.10 -7.58
CA THR A 248 2.43 -19.43 -7.54
C THR A 248 1.25 -20.40 -7.35
N GLU A 249 1.35 -21.61 -7.92
CA GLU A 249 0.34 -22.67 -7.73
C GLU A 249 0.29 -23.14 -6.27
N LEU A 250 1.46 -23.34 -5.64
CA LEU A 250 1.55 -23.71 -4.22
C LEU A 250 1.00 -22.57 -3.33
N ALA A 251 1.31 -21.32 -3.65
CA ALA A 251 0.78 -20.15 -2.95
C ALA A 251 -0.75 -20.12 -3.00
N GLN A 252 -1.34 -20.37 -4.17
CA GLN A 252 -2.80 -20.45 -4.34
C GLN A 252 -3.41 -21.55 -3.44
N GLN A 253 -2.84 -22.75 -3.45
CA GLN A 253 -3.32 -23.87 -2.62
C GLN A 253 -3.27 -23.54 -1.12
N ILE A 254 -2.20 -22.89 -0.68
CA ILE A 254 -2.03 -22.47 0.72
C ILE A 254 -3.09 -21.44 1.10
N LEU A 255 -3.33 -20.43 0.26
CA LEU A 255 -4.35 -19.41 0.49
C LEU A 255 -5.77 -19.97 0.42
N GLU A 256 -6.05 -20.96 -0.43
CA GLU A 256 -7.35 -21.66 -0.46
C GLU A 256 -7.64 -22.35 0.89
N ARG A 257 -6.62 -22.95 1.51
CA ARG A 257 -6.76 -23.51 2.87
C ARG A 257 -7.05 -22.43 3.90
N ALA A 258 -6.30 -21.33 3.87
CA ALA A 258 -6.53 -20.21 4.78
C ALA A 258 -7.93 -19.59 4.60
N HIS A 259 -8.38 -19.47 3.36
CA HIS A 259 -9.71 -18.97 3.03
C HIS A 259 -10.83 -19.90 3.55
N GLY A 260 -10.62 -21.20 3.50
CA GLY A 260 -11.54 -22.18 4.08
C GLY A 260 -11.67 -22.10 5.61
N ILE A 261 -10.64 -21.63 6.31
CA ILE A 261 -10.66 -21.42 7.76
C ILE A 261 -11.37 -20.11 8.11
N VAL A 262 -10.90 -18.98 7.55
CA VAL A 262 -11.50 -17.64 7.76
C VAL A 262 -11.50 -16.89 6.43
N PRO A 263 -12.65 -16.78 5.76
CA PRO A 263 -12.78 -15.96 4.56
C PRO A 263 -12.53 -14.47 4.87
N SER A 264 -11.73 -13.80 4.05
CA SER A 264 -11.59 -12.34 4.08
C SER A 264 -11.53 -11.78 2.66
N ASN A 265 -12.00 -10.54 2.46
CA ASN A 265 -12.00 -9.92 1.13
C ASN A 265 -10.57 -9.77 0.59
N ARG A 266 -9.60 -9.44 1.45
CA ARG A 266 -8.18 -9.38 1.07
C ARG A 266 -7.70 -10.72 0.50
N ARG A 267 -7.94 -11.83 1.21
CA ARG A 267 -7.50 -13.16 0.78
C ARG A 267 -8.25 -13.63 -0.46
N THR A 268 -9.56 -13.32 -0.56
CA THR A 268 -10.36 -13.62 -1.75
C THR A 268 -9.81 -12.91 -2.98
N ARG A 269 -9.41 -11.63 -2.85
CA ARG A 269 -8.72 -10.87 -3.91
C ARG A 269 -7.42 -11.54 -4.33
N GLU A 270 -6.56 -11.84 -3.37
CA GLU A 270 -5.26 -12.45 -3.62
C GLU A 270 -5.40 -13.80 -4.32
N LEU A 271 -6.35 -14.63 -3.88
CA LEU A 271 -6.71 -15.89 -4.56
C LEU A 271 -7.17 -15.66 -6.00
N GLY A 272 -8.00 -14.65 -6.23
CA GLY A 272 -8.48 -14.33 -7.58
C GLY A 272 -7.34 -13.90 -8.50
N LEU A 273 -6.41 -13.08 -8.02
CA LEU A 273 -5.26 -12.62 -8.80
C LEU A 273 -4.25 -13.75 -9.05
N LEU A 274 -3.95 -14.59 -8.05
CA LEU A 274 -3.10 -15.77 -8.21
C LEU A 274 -3.71 -16.80 -9.16
N ALA A 275 -5.01 -17.05 -9.05
CA ALA A 275 -5.71 -17.96 -9.98
C ALA A 275 -5.63 -17.43 -11.43
N LEU A 276 -5.72 -16.10 -11.62
CA LEU A 276 -5.54 -15.49 -12.94
C LEU A 276 -4.10 -15.67 -13.45
N GLU A 277 -3.10 -15.50 -12.60
CA GLU A 277 -1.69 -15.72 -12.93
C GLU A 277 -1.40 -17.18 -13.29
N ASN A 278 -1.99 -18.11 -12.56
CA ASN A 278 -1.85 -19.56 -12.79
C ASN A 278 -2.69 -20.08 -13.96
N GLY A 279 -3.53 -19.22 -14.60
CA GLY A 279 -4.41 -19.61 -15.70
C GLY A 279 -5.68 -20.38 -15.25
N ASP A 280 -5.98 -20.44 -13.94
CA ASP A 280 -7.23 -21.02 -13.42
C ASP A 280 -8.36 -19.97 -13.52
N LEU A 281 -8.77 -19.71 -14.76
CA LEU A 281 -9.65 -18.59 -15.12
C LEU A 281 -11.04 -18.68 -14.46
N GLU A 282 -11.55 -19.89 -14.26
CA GLU A 282 -12.85 -20.11 -13.60
C GLU A 282 -12.79 -19.74 -12.11
N LYS A 283 -11.73 -20.15 -11.40
CA LYS A 283 -11.54 -19.72 -10.02
C LYS A 283 -11.25 -18.22 -9.93
N ALA A 284 -10.44 -17.69 -10.85
CA ALA A 284 -10.14 -16.27 -10.92
C ALA A 284 -11.42 -15.43 -11.05
N SER A 285 -12.27 -15.76 -12.04
CA SER A 285 -13.53 -15.06 -12.25
C SER A 285 -14.46 -15.15 -11.05
N ARG A 286 -14.57 -16.34 -10.43
CA ARG A 286 -15.41 -16.54 -9.24
C ARG A 286 -14.93 -15.73 -8.02
N TYR A 287 -13.65 -15.78 -7.69
CA TYR A 287 -13.14 -15.06 -6.53
C TYR A 287 -13.20 -13.54 -6.73
N LEU A 288 -12.81 -13.05 -7.91
CA LEU A 288 -12.82 -11.61 -8.21
C LEU A 288 -14.26 -11.06 -8.32
N GLN A 289 -15.21 -11.85 -8.85
CA GLN A 289 -16.62 -11.48 -8.84
C GLN A 289 -17.15 -11.33 -7.41
N VAL A 290 -16.82 -12.27 -6.51
CA VAL A 290 -17.23 -12.19 -5.10
C VAL A 290 -16.72 -10.91 -4.43
N VAL A 291 -15.48 -10.48 -4.71
CA VAL A 291 -14.94 -9.23 -4.15
C VAL A 291 -15.61 -8.02 -4.79
N ALA A 292 -15.76 -8.00 -6.11
CA ALA A 292 -16.42 -6.90 -6.83
C ALA A 292 -17.87 -6.70 -6.38
N ASP A 293 -18.63 -7.77 -6.16
CA ASP A 293 -20.03 -7.70 -5.73
C ASP A 293 -20.18 -7.34 -4.24
N LYS A 294 -19.40 -7.97 -3.37
CA LYS A 294 -19.46 -7.69 -1.92
C LYS A 294 -19.01 -6.27 -1.58
N ASP A 295 -18.07 -5.73 -2.33
CA ASP A 295 -17.56 -4.38 -2.15
C ASP A 295 -18.38 -3.31 -2.90
N ARG A 296 -19.61 -3.61 -3.35
CA ARG A 296 -20.47 -2.61 -4.01
C ARG A 296 -20.68 -1.35 -3.17
N TYR A 297 -20.56 -1.46 -1.86
CA TYR A 297 -20.52 -0.36 -0.89
C TYR A 297 -19.28 -0.43 0.00
N GLY A 298 -18.29 -1.21 -0.35
CA GLY A 298 -17.24 -1.67 0.54
C GLY A 298 -16.04 -0.76 0.62
N LEU A 299 -15.37 -0.94 1.72
CA LEU A 299 -14.35 -0.11 2.31
C LEU A 299 -12.96 -0.34 1.74
N MET A 300 -12.77 -1.47 1.03
CA MET A 300 -11.48 -1.90 0.50
C MET A 300 -11.53 -2.12 -1.02
N ARG A 301 -12.25 -1.24 -1.74
CA ARG A 301 -12.35 -1.34 -3.19
C ARG A 301 -10.99 -1.17 -3.85
N SER A 302 -10.71 -2.04 -4.82
CA SER A 302 -9.55 -1.93 -5.67
C SER A 302 -9.95 -2.03 -7.13
N THR A 303 -9.45 -1.15 -7.96
CA THR A 303 -9.60 -1.25 -9.42
C THR A 303 -9.06 -2.58 -9.94
N GLU A 304 -8.11 -3.19 -9.21
CA GLU A 304 -7.50 -4.47 -9.53
C GLU A 304 -8.49 -5.63 -9.60
N ASP A 305 -9.50 -5.62 -8.71
CA ASP A 305 -10.55 -6.64 -8.69
C ASP A 305 -11.33 -6.63 -9.99
N PHE A 306 -11.69 -5.43 -10.46
CA PHE A 306 -12.45 -5.23 -11.69
C PHE A 306 -11.64 -5.56 -12.94
N PHE A 307 -10.41 -5.05 -13.05
CA PHE A 307 -9.56 -5.33 -14.21
C PHE A 307 -9.09 -6.79 -14.25
N GLY A 308 -8.81 -7.40 -13.10
CA GLY A 308 -8.55 -8.84 -13.00
C GLY A 308 -9.74 -9.68 -13.45
N LEU A 309 -10.97 -9.31 -13.00
CA LEU A 309 -12.20 -9.95 -13.41
C LEU A 309 -12.44 -9.81 -14.93
N VAL A 310 -12.27 -8.62 -15.49
CA VAL A 310 -12.37 -8.38 -16.94
C VAL A 310 -11.37 -9.25 -17.71
N SER A 311 -10.14 -9.37 -17.22
CA SER A 311 -9.13 -10.21 -17.85
C SER A 311 -9.52 -11.70 -17.82
N ALA A 312 -10.02 -12.20 -16.69
CA ALA A 312 -10.48 -13.58 -16.56
C ALA A 312 -11.68 -13.85 -17.50
N LEU A 313 -12.69 -12.98 -17.47
CA LEU A 313 -13.90 -13.12 -18.32
C LEU A 313 -13.56 -13.04 -19.81
N ARG A 314 -12.68 -12.14 -20.23
CA ARG A 314 -12.19 -12.05 -21.61
C ARG A 314 -11.53 -13.35 -22.07
N GLN A 315 -10.65 -13.93 -21.25
CA GLN A 315 -9.96 -15.16 -21.57
C GLN A 315 -10.89 -16.38 -21.58
N LEU A 316 -11.99 -16.35 -20.79
CA LEU A 316 -13.06 -17.35 -20.83
C LEU A 316 -14.03 -17.18 -22.01
N GLY A 317 -13.85 -16.14 -22.84
CA GLY A 317 -14.78 -15.83 -23.93
C GLY A 317 -16.09 -15.17 -23.49
N ARG A 318 -16.23 -14.80 -22.21
CA ARG A 318 -17.42 -14.17 -21.61
C ARG A 318 -17.42 -12.65 -21.82
N HIS A 319 -17.28 -12.23 -23.09
CA HIS A 319 -17.04 -10.83 -23.47
C HIS A 319 -18.14 -9.86 -23.03
N GLY A 320 -19.42 -10.29 -23.10
CA GLY A 320 -20.56 -9.45 -22.68
C GLY A 320 -20.51 -9.10 -21.19
N GLU A 321 -20.11 -10.05 -20.36
CA GLU A 321 -19.97 -9.84 -18.93
C GLU A 321 -18.76 -8.94 -18.63
N ALA A 322 -17.64 -9.12 -19.36
CA ALA A 322 -16.47 -8.24 -19.23
C ALA A 322 -16.80 -6.76 -19.52
N VAL A 323 -17.61 -6.49 -20.58
CA VAL A 323 -18.09 -5.13 -20.89
C VAL A 323 -18.97 -4.60 -19.76
N THR A 324 -19.88 -5.41 -19.23
CA THR A 324 -20.75 -5.00 -18.11
C THR A 324 -19.94 -4.59 -16.88
N VAL A 325 -18.87 -5.34 -16.57
CA VAL A 325 -17.95 -5.00 -15.45
C VAL A 325 -17.26 -3.67 -15.69
N LEU A 326 -16.80 -3.40 -16.93
CA LEU A 326 -16.15 -2.12 -17.30
C LEU A 326 -17.13 -0.94 -17.24
N ASP A 327 -18.38 -1.13 -17.62
CA ASP A 327 -19.41 -0.09 -17.56
C ASP A 327 -19.77 0.29 -16.11
N ASN A 328 -19.74 -0.69 -15.21
CA ASN A 328 -20.04 -0.48 -13.80
C ASN A 328 -18.87 0.20 -13.03
N LEU A 329 -17.66 0.30 -13.60
CA LEU A 329 -16.52 0.96 -12.96
C LEU A 329 -16.83 2.40 -12.50
N LYS A 330 -17.58 3.17 -13.29
CA LYS A 330 -17.98 4.55 -12.98
C LYS A 330 -18.84 4.68 -11.72
N ASP A 331 -19.58 3.63 -11.36
CA ASP A 331 -20.43 3.60 -10.19
C ASP A 331 -19.63 3.36 -8.89
N HIS A 332 -18.37 2.93 -9.05
CA HIS A 332 -17.50 2.51 -7.96
C HIS A 332 -16.30 3.45 -7.75
N PHE A 333 -15.78 4.06 -8.81
CA PHE A 333 -14.57 4.87 -8.77
C PHE A 333 -14.79 6.21 -9.47
N PRO A 334 -14.20 7.31 -8.93
CA PRO A 334 -14.22 8.60 -9.61
C PRO A 334 -13.48 8.51 -10.95
N GLU A 335 -13.97 9.20 -11.96
CA GLU A 335 -13.29 9.28 -13.25
C GLU A 335 -11.99 10.05 -13.10
N THR A 336 -10.89 9.37 -13.38
CA THR A 336 -9.55 9.95 -13.43
C THR A 336 -8.90 9.60 -14.77
N ARG A 337 -8.01 10.44 -15.25
CA ARG A 337 -7.31 10.20 -16.52
C ARG A 337 -6.60 8.82 -16.56
N PRO A 338 -5.87 8.36 -15.52
CA PRO A 338 -5.30 7.02 -15.50
C PRO A 338 -6.37 5.91 -15.57
N LEU A 339 -7.47 6.04 -14.83
CA LEU A 339 -8.54 5.04 -14.85
C LEU A 339 -9.22 4.96 -16.22
N THR A 340 -9.42 6.12 -16.88
CA THR A 340 -9.97 6.18 -18.25
C THR A 340 -9.06 5.45 -19.23
N VAL A 341 -7.74 5.67 -19.17
CA VAL A 341 -6.77 4.98 -20.02
C VAL A 341 -6.79 3.47 -19.77
N ARG A 342 -6.83 3.01 -18.52
CA ARG A 342 -6.93 1.58 -18.17
C ARG A 342 -8.23 0.98 -18.69
N LYS A 343 -9.36 1.67 -18.51
CA LYS A 343 -10.67 1.22 -19.00
C LYS A 343 -10.65 1.04 -20.52
N MET A 344 -10.18 2.06 -21.26
CA MET A 344 -10.08 2.00 -22.72
C MET A 344 -9.16 0.87 -23.20
N ALA A 345 -8.02 0.65 -22.53
CA ALA A 345 -7.10 -0.45 -22.84
C ALA A 345 -7.77 -1.81 -22.63
N ALA A 346 -8.44 -2.02 -21.50
CA ALA A 346 -9.14 -3.26 -21.20
C ALA A 346 -10.32 -3.50 -22.17
N GLU A 347 -11.10 -2.47 -22.49
CA GLU A 347 -12.21 -2.52 -23.42
C GLU A 347 -11.73 -2.86 -24.84
N ALA A 348 -10.63 -2.24 -25.29
CA ALA A 348 -9.99 -2.55 -26.57
C ALA A 348 -9.59 -4.03 -26.66
N MET A 349 -9.00 -4.58 -25.59
CA MET A 349 -8.65 -6.01 -25.55
C MET A 349 -9.89 -6.92 -25.62
N VAL A 350 -11.01 -6.55 -24.98
CA VAL A 350 -12.28 -7.30 -25.10
C VAL A 350 -12.83 -7.23 -26.52
N ILE A 351 -12.83 -6.05 -27.14
CA ILE A 351 -13.28 -5.84 -28.51
C ILE A 351 -12.40 -6.62 -29.49
N ALA A 352 -11.08 -6.60 -29.34
CA ALA A 352 -10.15 -7.36 -30.18
C ALA A 352 -10.42 -8.86 -30.10
N ALA A 353 -10.73 -9.40 -28.90
CA ALA A 353 -11.05 -10.80 -28.70
C ALA A 353 -12.37 -11.23 -29.40
N THR A 354 -13.27 -10.29 -29.72
CA THR A 354 -14.47 -10.56 -30.54
C THR A 354 -14.20 -10.50 -32.04
N GLY A 355 -12.95 -10.31 -32.49
CA GLY A 355 -12.56 -10.18 -33.88
C GLY A 355 -12.67 -8.77 -34.48
N ARG A 356 -13.15 -7.78 -33.72
CA ARG A 356 -13.32 -6.38 -34.14
C ARG A 356 -12.01 -5.57 -33.97
N VAL A 357 -10.92 -6.07 -34.56
CA VAL A 357 -9.57 -5.52 -34.37
C VAL A 357 -9.46 -4.05 -34.81
N HIS A 358 -10.21 -3.62 -35.84
CA HIS A 358 -10.18 -2.23 -36.29
C HIS A 358 -10.73 -1.26 -35.24
N ASP A 359 -11.85 -1.60 -34.61
CA ASP A 359 -12.46 -0.78 -33.56
C ASP A 359 -11.57 -0.75 -32.31
N ALA A 360 -11.01 -1.90 -31.94
CA ALA A 360 -10.06 -2.02 -30.84
C ALA A 360 -8.82 -1.13 -31.07
N ARG A 361 -8.26 -1.13 -32.28
CA ARG A 361 -7.11 -0.30 -32.65
C ARG A 361 -7.42 1.19 -32.54
N LYS A 362 -8.61 1.62 -32.97
CA LYS A 362 -9.03 3.01 -32.79
C LYS A 362 -9.06 3.40 -31.32
N MET A 363 -9.69 2.57 -30.48
CA MET A 363 -9.77 2.83 -29.03
C MET A 363 -8.40 2.90 -28.36
N VAL A 364 -7.46 2.03 -28.74
CA VAL A 364 -6.07 2.07 -28.25
C VAL A 364 -5.39 3.40 -28.63
N ARG A 365 -5.58 3.89 -29.87
CA ARG A 365 -5.03 5.18 -30.29
C ARG A 365 -5.61 6.34 -29.49
N ASP A 366 -6.92 6.33 -29.26
CA ASP A 366 -7.58 7.34 -28.41
C ASP A 366 -7.01 7.29 -26.97
N ALA A 367 -6.74 6.08 -26.45
CA ALA A 367 -6.10 5.91 -25.14
C ALA A 367 -4.64 6.41 -25.11
N LEU A 368 -3.89 6.24 -26.20
CA LEU A 368 -2.53 6.77 -26.35
C LEU A 368 -2.48 8.30 -26.33
N GLU A 369 -3.48 8.99 -26.88
CA GLU A 369 -3.60 10.46 -26.80
C GLU A 369 -3.81 10.95 -25.36
N LEU A 370 -4.46 10.14 -24.55
CA LEU A 370 -4.67 10.43 -23.13
C LEU A 370 -3.47 10.01 -22.26
N ARG A 371 -2.52 9.27 -22.80
CA ARG A 371 -1.37 8.80 -22.02
C ARG A 371 -0.52 9.96 -21.51
N ASP A 372 -0.11 9.87 -20.25
CA ASP A 372 0.95 10.68 -19.64
C ASP A 372 2.05 9.73 -19.15
N GLY A 373 3.31 10.01 -19.52
CA GLY A 373 4.47 9.22 -19.07
C GLY A 373 4.70 9.22 -17.56
N ARG A 374 3.95 10.05 -16.81
CA ARG A 374 3.95 10.09 -15.33
C ARG A 374 2.95 9.11 -14.71
N MET A 375 2.08 8.51 -15.50
CA MET A 375 1.13 7.50 -15.01
C MET A 375 1.88 6.32 -14.37
N GLU A 376 1.22 5.67 -13.43
CA GLU A 376 1.78 4.48 -12.76
C GLU A 376 2.22 3.40 -13.76
N PRO A 377 3.28 2.64 -13.43
CA PRO A 377 3.80 1.59 -14.30
C PRO A 377 2.72 0.64 -14.80
N ARG A 378 1.83 0.23 -13.90
CA ARG A 378 0.75 -0.71 -14.22
C ARG A 378 -0.18 -0.20 -15.30
N THR A 379 -0.66 1.04 -15.19
CA THR A 379 -1.51 1.66 -16.21
C THR A 379 -0.82 1.68 -17.57
N GLN A 380 0.45 2.01 -17.60
CA GLN A 380 1.24 2.03 -18.84
C GLN A 380 1.47 0.62 -19.41
N LEU A 381 1.72 -0.38 -18.55
CA LEU A 381 1.93 -1.76 -19.00
C LEU A 381 0.63 -2.39 -19.54
N GLU A 382 -0.52 -2.10 -18.94
CA GLU A 382 -1.83 -2.56 -19.44
C GLU A 382 -2.15 -1.90 -20.79
N LEU A 383 -1.83 -0.61 -20.96
CA LEU A 383 -1.96 0.06 -22.26
C LEU A 383 -1.01 -0.55 -23.30
N ALA A 384 0.24 -0.85 -22.94
CA ALA A 384 1.20 -1.47 -23.84
C ALA A 384 0.77 -2.88 -24.27
N ASP A 385 0.21 -3.68 -23.33
CA ASP A 385 -0.38 -4.99 -23.65
C ASP A 385 -1.53 -4.84 -24.67
N ALA A 386 -2.44 -3.89 -24.44
CA ALA A 386 -3.53 -3.60 -25.37
C ALA A 386 -3.02 -3.14 -26.74
N CYS A 387 -2.02 -2.26 -26.81
CA CYS A 387 -1.39 -1.84 -28.04
C CYS A 387 -0.84 -3.04 -28.81
N TYR A 388 -0.10 -3.91 -28.13
CA TYR A 388 0.50 -5.10 -28.75
C TYR A 388 -0.56 -6.03 -29.33
N GLN A 389 -1.60 -6.35 -28.55
CA GLN A 389 -2.69 -7.24 -28.97
C GLN A 389 -3.55 -6.65 -30.10
N CYS A 390 -3.65 -5.32 -30.19
CA CYS A 390 -4.35 -4.63 -31.27
C CYS A 390 -3.48 -4.35 -32.50
N GLY A 391 -2.20 -4.78 -32.51
CA GLY A 391 -1.29 -4.65 -33.65
C GLY A 391 -0.53 -3.33 -33.72
N GLU A 392 -0.52 -2.52 -32.65
CA GLU A 392 0.29 -1.31 -32.48
C GLU A 392 1.59 -1.68 -31.71
N GLN A 393 2.41 -2.56 -32.33
CA GLN A 393 3.58 -3.15 -31.66
C GLN A 393 4.71 -2.12 -31.40
N ALA A 394 4.86 -1.14 -32.29
CA ALA A 394 5.88 -0.11 -32.11
C ALA A 394 5.60 0.75 -30.89
N GLU A 395 4.36 1.18 -30.72
CA GLU A 395 3.88 1.97 -29.58
C GLU A 395 3.97 1.16 -28.29
N ALA A 396 3.60 -0.13 -28.33
CA ALA A 396 3.75 -1.04 -27.20
C ALA A 396 5.20 -1.11 -26.71
N ASN A 397 6.13 -1.36 -27.62
CA ASN A 397 7.56 -1.44 -27.30
C ASN A 397 8.10 -0.10 -26.77
N GLU A 398 7.68 1.03 -27.35
CA GLU A 398 8.05 2.35 -26.81
C GLU A 398 7.61 2.52 -25.37
N ILE A 399 6.38 2.11 -25.04
CA ILE A 399 5.86 2.19 -23.66
C ILE A 399 6.64 1.29 -22.74
N PHE A 400 6.90 0.03 -23.09
CA PHE A 400 7.67 -0.92 -22.29
C PHE A 400 9.07 -0.38 -21.97
N LEU A 401 9.79 0.10 -22.98
CA LEU A 401 11.12 0.66 -22.81
C LEU A 401 11.10 1.94 -21.98
N HIS A 402 10.08 2.79 -22.17
CA HIS A 402 9.89 3.97 -21.34
C HIS A 402 9.68 3.62 -19.87
N VAL A 403 8.81 2.66 -19.57
CA VAL A 403 8.57 2.21 -18.18
C VAL A 403 9.83 1.64 -17.56
N ALA A 404 10.55 0.75 -18.27
CA ALA A 404 11.81 0.18 -17.79
C ALA A 404 12.87 1.26 -17.47
N ALA A 405 13.03 2.25 -18.36
CA ALA A 405 13.97 3.34 -18.16
C ALA A 405 13.56 4.30 -17.04
N ASN A 406 12.26 4.61 -16.94
CA ASN A 406 11.73 5.56 -15.97
C ASN A 406 11.75 5.00 -14.53
N TRP A 407 11.56 3.70 -14.36
CA TRP A 407 11.61 2.99 -13.07
C TRP A 407 12.82 2.03 -12.95
N GLN A 408 13.95 2.37 -13.59
CA GLN A 408 15.17 1.54 -13.59
C GLN A 408 15.63 1.13 -12.19
N GLU A 409 15.46 1.99 -11.21
CA GLU A 409 15.89 1.78 -9.83
C GLU A 409 14.92 0.91 -9.01
N ASN A 410 13.78 0.52 -9.60
CA ASN A 410 12.81 -0.40 -9.01
C ASN A 410 12.88 -1.78 -9.71
N PRO A 411 13.59 -2.77 -9.11
CA PRO A 411 13.76 -4.08 -9.72
C PRO A 411 12.44 -4.82 -9.99
N LYS A 412 11.42 -4.60 -9.15
CA LYS A 412 10.10 -5.22 -9.29
C LYS A 412 9.41 -4.74 -10.57
N VAL A 413 9.43 -3.42 -10.84
CA VAL A 413 8.85 -2.84 -12.06
C VAL A 413 9.59 -3.34 -13.30
N VAL A 414 10.92 -3.35 -13.27
CA VAL A 414 11.73 -3.85 -14.40
C VAL A 414 11.45 -5.33 -14.66
N ALA A 415 11.33 -6.15 -13.60
CA ALA A 415 10.94 -7.55 -13.73
C ALA A 415 9.54 -7.72 -14.34
N GLN A 416 8.58 -6.88 -13.93
CA GLN A 416 7.23 -6.87 -14.47
C GLN A 416 7.20 -6.49 -15.96
N VAL A 417 7.99 -5.49 -16.38
CA VAL A 417 8.16 -5.16 -17.81
C VAL A 417 8.69 -6.36 -18.57
N LYS A 418 9.77 -7.00 -18.08
CA LYS A 418 10.39 -8.18 -18.70
C LYS A 418 9.40 -9.33 -18.84
N SER A 419 8.65 -9.65 -17.79
CA SER A 419 7.68 -10.74 -17.80
C SER A 419 6.50 -10.46 -18.74
N THR A 420 6.01 -9.21 -18.79
CA THR A 420 4.91 -8.82 -19.68
C THR A 420 5.34 -8.89 -21.15
N MET A 421 6.51 -8.35 -21.50
CA MET A 421 7.04 -8.44 -22.87
C MET A 421 7.32 -9.89 -23.28
N ALA A 422 7.91 -10.71 -22.39
CA ALA A 422 8.22 -12.12 -22.67
C ALA A 422 6.98 -12.97 -22.93
N ARG A 423 5.82 -12.58 -22.38
CA ARG A 423 4.53 -13.22 -22.66
C ARG A 423 3.97 -12.85 -24.03
N LEU A 424 4.30 -11.68 -24.55
CA LEU A 424 3.75 -11.13 -25.79
C LEU A 424 4.62 -11.40 -27.01
N GLN A 425 5.93 -11.53 -26.83
CA GLN A 425 6.91 -11.72 -27.89
C GLN A 425 8.03 -12.66 -27.45
N ASN A 426 9.02 -12.91 -28.34
CA ASN A 426 10.16 -13.76 -28.00
C ASN A 426 10.87 -13.25 -26.73
N PRO A 427 11.02 -14.09 -25.68
CA PRO A 427 11.61 -13.68 -24.40
C PRO A 427 13.05 -13.17 -24.51
N GLU A 428 13.87 -13.76 -25.40
CA GLU A 428 15.26 -13.35 -25.61
C GLU A 428 15.35 -11.97 -26.26
N GLU A 429 14.51 -11.72 -27.26
CA GLU A 429 14.42 -10.42 -27.94
C GLU A 429 13.91 -9.34 -26.99
N ALA A 430 12.87 -9.65 -26.20
CA ALA A 430 12.33 -8.75 -25.19
C ALA A 430 13.41 -8.35 -24.16
N ALA A 431 14.14 -9.33 -23.62
CA ALA A 431 15.23 -9.08 -22.70
C ALA A 431 16.34 -8.23 -23.32
N ALA A 432 16.74 -8.54 -24.57
CA ALA A 432 17.78 -7.80 -25.28
C ALA A 432 17.38 -6.33 -25.53
N MET A 433 16.11 -6.06 -25.89
CA MET A 433 15.59 -4.71 -26.08
C MET A 433 15.63 -3.90 -24.77
N ILE A 434 15.16 -4.46 -23.67
CA ILE A 434 15.17 -3.79 -22.37
C ILE A 434 16.59 -3.53 -21.91
N ASP A 435 17.46 -4.55 -21.93
CA ASP A 435 18.85 -4.42 -21.49
C ASP A 435 19.65 -3.46 -22.41
N GLY A 436 19.30 -3.39 -23.69
CA GLY A 436 19.83 -2.40 -24.62
C GLY A 436 19.45 -0.97 -24.23
N SER A 437 18.17 -0.72 -23.99
CA SER A 437 17.66 0.60 -23.56
C SER A 437 18.25 1.03 -22.22
N LEU A 438 18.36 0.13 -21.25
CA LEU A 438 18.96 0.44 -19.95
C LEU A 438 20.46 0.74 -20.05
N ARG A 439 21.20 0.01 -20.91
CA ARG A 439 22.62 0.32 -21.19
C ARG A 439 22.81 1.68 -21.85
N GLU A 440 21.93 2.04 -22.80
CA GLU A 440 21.95 3.37 -23.43
C GLU A 440 21.72 4.47 -22.38
N LEU A 441 20.77 4.30 -21.48
CA LEU A 441 20.52 5.24 -20.40
C LEU A 441 21.71 5.39 -19.46
N VAL A 442 22.37 4.29 -19.10
CA VAL A 442 23.62 4.31 -18.32
C VAL A 442 24.72 5.08 -19.07
N ALA A 443 24.85 4.88 -20.39
CA ALA A 443 25.82 5.61 -21.20
C ALA A 443 25.54 7.13 -21.21
N ILE A 444 24.27 7.53 -21.35
CA ILE A 444 23.85 8.95 -21.27
C ILE A 444 24.22 9.54 -19.90
N ASN A 445 23.91 8.84 -18.81
CA ASN A 445 24.24 9.28 -17.46
C ASN A 445 25.77 9.41 -17.23
N ASN A 446 26.54 8.45 -17.72
CA ASN A 446 28.01 8.49 -17.63
C ASN A 446 28.61 9.64 -18.44
N GLN A 447 28.06 9.91 -19.64
CA GLN A 447 28.46 11.05 -20.45
C GLN A 447 28.14 12.37 -19.76
N ALA A 448 26.94 12.50 -19.16
CA ALA A 448 26.57 13.68 -18.36
C ALA A 448 27.55 13.89 -17.19
N ALA A 449 27.86 12.85 -16.43
CA ALA A 449 28.83 12.91 -15.34
C ALA A 449 30.24 13.31 -15.80
N LYS A 450 30.68 12.84 -16.96
CA LYS A 450 31.96 13.23 -17.58
C LYS A 450 31.97 14.71 -17.96
N LEU A 451 30.94 15.18 -18.66
CA LEU A 451 30.80 16.58 -19.04
C LEU A 451 30.73 17.54 -17.85
N ILE A 452 30.08 17.13 -16.76
CA ILE A 452 30.07 17.87 -15.49
C ILE A 452 31.50 18.03 -14.96
N LYS A 453 32.31 16.95 -14.96
CA LYS A 453 33.71 16.99 -14.51
C LYS A 453 34.59 17.87 -15.40
N GLU A 454 34.30 17.91 -16.70
CA GLU A 454 34.98 18.75 -17.67
C GLU A 454 34.55 20.23 -17.64
N GLY A 455 33.56 20.59 -16.82
CA GLY A 455 33.02 21.95 -16.72
C GLY A 455 32.15 22.38 -17.92
N LYS A 456 31.78 21.46 -18.82
CA LYS A 456 30.93 21.73 -20.01
C LYS A 456 29.45 21.78 -19.67
N LEU A 457 29.08 22.67 -18.75
CA LEU A 457 27.77 22.68 -18.10
C LEU A 457 26.62 23.04 -19.03
N ASP A 458 26.81 23.93 -20.00
CA ASP A 458 25.78 24.27 -21.02
C ASP A 458 25.43 23.05 -21.89
N GLU A 459 26.41 22.24 -22.25
CA GLU A 459 26.20 21.03 -23.04
C GLU A 459 25.43 19.97 -22.25
N VAL A 460 25.79 19.78 -20.97
CA VAL A 460 25.07 18.86 -20.08
C VAL A 460 23.61 19.26 -19.91
N VAL A 461 23.36 20.54 -19.58
CA VAL A 461 22.00 21.04 -19.36
C VAL A 461 21.16 20.84 -20.61
N SER A 462 21.70 21.17 -21.81
CA SER A 462 20.99 21.00 -23.08
C SER A 462 20.65 19.53 -23.35
N LYS A 463 21.59 18.61 -23.16
CA LYS A 463 21.39 17.17 -23.39
C LYS A 463 20.44 16.52 -22.38
N MET A 464 20.56 16.89 -21.12
CA MET A 464 19.79 16.26 -20.04
C MET A 464 18.37 16.81 -19.88
N GLU A 465 18.07 18.02 -20.35
CA GLU A 465 16.75 18.65 -20.16
C GLU A 465 15.61 17.78 -20.71
N MET A 466 15.75 17.27 -21.96
CA MET A 466 14.74 16.40 -22.55
C MET A 466 14.65 15.05 -21.83
N VAL A 467 15.79 14.47 -21.47
CA VAL A 467 15.85 13.16 -20.79
C VAL A 467 15.21 13.27 -19.40
N ALA A 468 15.52 14.31 -18.64
CA ALA A 468 14.97 14.53 -17.31
C ALA A 468 13.45 14.81 -17.31
N LYS A 469 12.96 15.53 -18.33
CA LYS A 469 11.52 15.74 -18.52
C LYS A 469 10.77 14.47 -18.90
N ARG A 470 11.40 13.57 -19.66
CA ARG A 470 10.81 12.30 -20.07
C ARG A 470 10.85 11.25 -18.95
N LEU A 471 11.96 11.17 -18.21
CA LEU A 471 12.21 10.16 -17.17
C LEU A 471 12.08 10.76 -15.76
N THR A 472 10.87 11.18 -15.41
CA THR A 472 10.59 11.88 -14.15
C THR A 472 10.77 11.02 -12.89
N ASN A 473 10.63 9.69 -13.01
CA ASN A 473 10.76 8.75 -11.89
C ASN A 473 12.13 8.03 -11.86
N ASN A 474 13.11 8.49 -12.67
CA ASN A 474 14.47 7.99 -12.60
C ASN A 474 15.33 8.92 -11.73
N ALA A 475 15.62 8.50 -10.47
CA ALA A 475 16.30 9.34 -9.49
C ALA A 475 17.71 9.73 -9.94
N THR A 476 18.45 8.85 -10.62
CA THR A 476 19.79 9.15 -11.13
C THR A 476 19.76 10.25 -12.19
N VAL A 477 18.82 10.21 -13.12
CA VAL A 477 18.63 11.24 -14.14
C VAL A 477 18.25 12.58 -13.51
N GLN A 478 17.30 12.57 -12.57
CA GLN A 478 16.87 13.77 -11.83
C GLN A 478 18.05 14.40 -11.06
N ALA A 479 18.85 13.58 -10.36
CA ALA A 479 20.02 14.05 -9.61
C ALA A 479 21.10 14.65 -10.53
N ASN A 480 21.42 14.00 -11.67
CA ASN A 480 22.42 14.49 -12.62
C ASN A 480 22.01 15.82 -13.23
N PHE A 481 20.74 15.94 -13.66
CA PHE A 481 20.24 17.18 -14.25
C PHE A 481 20.19 18.33 -13.23
N THR A 482 19.67 18.06 -12.03
CA THR A 482 19.68 19.05 -10.93
C THR A 482 21.09 19.52 -10.61
N GLN A 483 22.05 18.59 -10.52
CA GLN A 483 23.46 18.92 -10.27
C GLN A 483 24.04 19.82 -11.37
N ALA A 484 23.78 19.50 -12.63
CA ALA A 484 24.25 20.30 -13.76
C ALA A 484 23.71 21.73 -13.72
N LEU A 485 22.40 21.91 -13.43
CA LEU A 485 21.77 23.22 -13.30
C LEU A 485 22.39 24.04 -12.16
N LEU A 486 22.57 23.42 -10.99
CA LEU A 486 23.09 24.11 -9.80
C LEU A 486 24.57 24.47 -9.96
N LEU A 487 25.38 23.61 -10.55
CA LEU A 487 26.78 23.94 -10.88
C LEU A 487 26.89 25.03 -11.94
N TRP A 488 25.99 25.01 -12.95
CA TRP A 488 25.92 26.09 -13.92
C TRP A 488 25.64 27.43 -13.25
N LEU A 489 24.69 27.47 -12.30
CA LEU A 489 24.39 28.67 -11.53
C LEU A 489 25.60 29.12 -10.70
N GLU A 490 26.30 28.21 -10.06
CA GLU A 490 27.49 28.51 -9.23
C GLU A 490 28.65 29.14 -10.05
N HIS A 491 28.80 28.73 -11.31
CA HIS A 491 29.87 29.23 -12.19
C HIS A 491 29.52 30.54 -12.92
N ASN A 492 28.24 30.79 -13.18
CA ASN A 492 27.83 31.84 -14.11
C ASN A 492 27.05 32.99 -13.46
N VAL A 493 26.73 32.90 -12.16
CA VAL A 493 25.83 33.86 -11.53
C VAL A 493 26.48 34.47 -10.28
N PRO A 494 26.47 35.82 -10.14
CA PRO A 494 26.91 36.48 -8.90
C PRO A 494 25.95 36.16 -7.75
N PRO A 495 26.37 36.37 -6.48
CA PRO A 495 25.63 35.97 -5.28
C PRO A 495 24.21 36.54 -5.14
N ASN A 496 23.84 37.54 -5.92
CA ASN A 496 22.52 38.19 -5.83
C ASN A 496 21.61 37.83 -7.02
N LEU A 497 21.13 36.60 -7.06
CA LEU A 497 20.25 36.08 -8.12
C LEU A 497 18.90 36.82 -8.15
N MET A 498 18.43 37.37 -7.04
CA MET A 498 17.15 38.08 -6.94
C MET A 498 17.14 39.43 -7.68
N ALA A 499 18.29 40.00 -7.97
CA ALA A 499 18.41 41.22 -8.77
C ALA A 499 18.26 40.99 -10.28
N LEU A 500 18.25 39.75 -10.76
CA LEU A 500 18.17 39.42 -12.20
C LEU A 500 16.70 39.45 -12.71
N PRO A 501 16.48 39.80 -13.99
CA PRO A 501 15.15 39.78 -14.60
C PRO A 501 14.45 38.41 -14.49
N HIS A 502 13.13 38.42 -14.31
CA HIS A 502 12.35 37.19 -14.16
C HIS A 502 12.49 36.18 -15.32
N HIS A 503 12.69 36.65 -16.53
CA HIS A 503 12.85 35.81 -17.74
C HIS A 503 14.32 35.46 -18.05
N SER A 504 15.26 35.73 -17.15
CA SER A 504 16.66 35.44 -17.37
C SER A 504 16.94 33.93 -17.31
N LYS A 505 17.94 33.48 -18.09
CA LYS A 505 18.40 32.07 -18.10
C LYS A 505 18.73 31.53 -16.68
N PRO A 506 19.41 32.29 -15.78
CA PRO A 506 19.66 31.85 -14.42
C PRO A 506 18.40 31.58 -13.60
N ARG A 507 17.37 32.46 -13.71
CA ARG A 507 16.11 32.22 -12.98
C ARG A 507 15.33 31.05 -13.51
N ARG A 508 15.30 30.82 -14.83
CA ARG A 508 14.76 29.61 -15.42
C ARG A 508 15.45 28.36 -14.90
N TYR A 509 16.80 28.38 -14.82
CA TYR A 509 17.58 27.23 -14.34
C TYR A 509 17.36 26.98 -12.84
N LEU A 510 17.20 28.02 -12.04
CA LEU A 510 16.84 27.87 -10.62
C LEU A 510 15.45 27.26 -10.45
N SER A 511 14.46 27.70 -11.25
CA SER A 511 13.13 27.09 -11.24
C SER A 511 13.15 25.63 -11.64
N LEU A 512 13.84 25.29 -12.73
CA LEU A 512 14.04 23.89 -13.15
C LEU A 512 14.73 23.06 -12.06
N ALA A 513 15.78 23.60 -11.43
CA ALA A 513 16.47 22.90 -10.36
C ALA A 513 15.56 22.63 -9.16
N ARG A 514 14.68 23.59 -8.81
CA ARG A 514 13.65 23.40 -7.77
C ARG A 514 12.72 22.25 -8.11
N ASP A 515 12.14 22.25 -9.32
CA ASP A 515 11.16 21.27 -9.76
C ASP A 515 11.76 19.86 -9.81
N HIS A 516 12.96 19.73 -10.36
CA HIS A 516 13.64 18.43 -10.43
C HIS A 516 14.19 17.96 -9.08
N LEU A 517 14.53 18.88 -8.16
CA LEU A 517 14.92 18.55 -6.79
C LEU A 517 13.72 18.06 -5.98
N LYS A 518 12.55 18.69 -6.14
CA LYS A 518 11.28 18.20 -5.58
C LYS A 518 10.97 16.80 -6.12
N GLN A 519 11.10 16.61 -7.43
CA GLN A 519 10.85 15.31 -8.05
C GLN A 519 11.81 14.23 -7.55
N LEU A 520 13.11 14.54 -7.40
CA LEU A 520 14.09 13.63 -6.82
C LEU A 520 13.71 13.21 -5.40
N ALA A 521 13.30 14.17 -4.57
CA ALA A 521 12.88 13.89 -3.21
C ALA A 521 11.62 13.00 -3.13
N LEU A 522 10.70 13.14 -4.09
CA LEU A 522 9.52 12.30 -4.21
C LEU A 522 9.85 10.86 -4.63
N VAL A 523 10.74 10.72 -5.61
CA VAL A 523 11.10 9.41 -6.18
C VAL A 523 12.01 8.62 -5.22
N ASN A 524 12.96 9.29 -4.58
CA ASN A 524 13.92 8.67 -3.67
C ASN A 524 14.39 9.65 -2.59
N ALA A 525 13.62 9.71 -1.49
CA ALA A 525 13.93 10.56 -0.34
C ALA A 525 15.28 10.23 0.34
N SER A 526 15.79 9.01 0.16
CA SER A 526 17.08 8.56 0.71
C SER A 526 18.23 8.62 -0.31
N HIS A 527 18.04 9.28 -1.46
CA HIS A 527 19.06 9.36 -2.49
C HIS A 527 20.36 10.03 -1.96
N PRO A 528 21.55 9.40 -2.15
CA PRO A 528 22.81 9.85 -1.50
C PRO A 528 23.18 11.30 -1.75
N ARG A 529 22.83 11.84 -2.93
CA ARG A 529 23.14 13.22 -3.32
C ARG A 529 22.07 14.24 -2.94
N LEU A 530 20.89 13.82 -2.47
CA LEU A 530 19.75 14.72 -2.23
C LEU A 530 20.12 15.85 -1.27
N ALA A 531 20.68 15.52 -0.10
CA ALA A 531 21.05 16.50 0.92
C ALA A 531 22.11 17.51 0.42
N ALA A 532 23.07 17.06 -0.38
CA ALA A 532 24.09 17.94 -0.96
C ALA A 532 23.49 18.89 -2.01
N LEU A 533 22.58 18.40 -2.86
CA LEU A 533 21.88 19.21 -3.86
C LEU A 533 20.94 20.23 -3.22
N GLN A 534 20.27 19.88 -2.13
CA GLN A 534 19.44 20.80 -1.35
C GLN A 534 20.27 21.94 -0.74
N ARG A 535 21.43 21.64 -0.16
CA ARG A 535 22.35 22.66 0.38
C ARG A 535 22.84 23.60 -0.72
N LEU A 536 23.20 23.06 -1.88
CA LEU A 536 23.64 23.85 -3.02
C LEU A 536 22.51 24.74 -3.56
N PHE A 537 21.29 24.22 -3.65
CA PHE A 537 20.11 25.00 -4.05
C PHE A 537 19.81 26.14 -3.08
N ALA A 538 19.91 25.90 -1.77
CA ALA A 538 19.65 26.90 -0.73
C ALA A 538 20.57 28.14 -0.83
N LYS A 539 21.79 27.99 -1.36
CA LYS A 539 22.71 29.13 -1.62
C LYS A 539 22.12 30.17 -2.57
N PHE A 540 21.24 29.72 -3.51
CA PHE A 540 20.67 30.59 -4.55
C PHE A 540 19.23 31.01 -4.27
N SER A 541 18.46 30.20 -3.58
CA SER A 541 17.03 30.45 -3.34
C SER A 541 16.74 31.12 -2.00
N GLY A 542 17.64 31.00 -1.02
CA GLY A 542 17.37 31.38 0.37
C GLY A 542 16.37 30.46 1.09
N GLU A 543 15.87 29.42 0.42
CA GLU A 543 14.89 28.45 0.96
C GLU A 543 15.65 27.28 1.62
N THR A 544 15.35 27.04 2.89
CA THR A 544 15.80 25.83 3.61
C THR A 544 14.61 24.93 3.82
N GLY A 545 14.72 23.64 3.49
CA GLY A 545 13.67 22.65 3.80
C GLY A 545 12.73 22.23 2.65
N ILE A 546 13.19 22.25 1.39
CA ILE A 546 12.38 21.85 0.21
C ILE A 546 11.80 20.43 0.32
N ALA A 547 12.48 19.50 1.01
CA ALA A 547 11.98 18.14 1.22
C ALA A 547 10.71 18.11 2.08
N GLU A 548 10.60 18.97 3.11
CA GLU A 548 9.39 19.08 3.94
C GLU A 548 8.21 19.70 3.18
N THR A 549 8.48 20.62 2.27
CA THR A 549 7.44 21.29 1.45
C THR A 549 6.94 20.36 0.34
N ALA A 550 7.83 19.61 -0.31
CA ALA A 550 7.47 18.64 -1.35
C ALA A 550 6.61 17.50 -0.80
N ALA A 551 6.91 17.02 0.41
CA ALA A 551 6.08 16.01 1.08
C ALA A 551 4.69 16.53 1.49
N LYS A 552 4.55 17.85 1.70
CA LYS A 552 3.25 18.48 2.02
C LYS A 552 2.40 18.82 0.79
N GLU A 553 3.00 19.14 -0.35
CA GLU A 553 2.30 19.56 -1.57
C GLU A 553 1.96 18.40 -2.53
N ALA A 554 2.63 17.26 -2.40
CA ALA A 554 2.58 16.18 -3.40
C ALA A 554 1.48 15.15 -3.21
N LEU A 555 0.62 15.28 -2.20
CA LEU A 555 -0.48 14.35 -1.96
C LEU A 555 -1.82 15.10 -2.07
N PRO A 556 -2.58 14.93 -3.17
CA PRO A 556 -4.01 14.83 -3.03
C PRO A 556 -4.28 13.68 -2.04
N GLU A 557 -5.18 13.88 -1.08
CA GLU A 557 -5.48 12.90 -0.01
C GLU A 557 -5.79 11.48 -0.50
N GLU A 558 -6.07 11.30 -1.80
CA GLU A 558 -6.38 10.03 -2.46
C GLU A 558 -5.16 9.23 -2.95
N ALA A 559 -4.00 9.85 -3.16
CA ALA A 559 -2.80 9.13 -3.64
C ALA A 559 -1.94 8.53 -2.51
N ALA A 560 -2.13 8.98 -1.26
CA ALA A 560 -1.39 8.50 -0.11
C ALA A 560 -1.78 7.08 0.32
N SER A 561 -2.99 6.63 -0.03
CA SER A 561 -3.46 5.28 0.31
C SER A 561 -2.88 4.17 -0.59
N MET A 562 -2.33 4.50 -1.76
CA MET A 562 -1.83 3.52 -2.73
C MET A 562 -0.34 3.17 -2.60
N ILE A 563 0.45 3.94 -1.82
CA ILE A 563 1.91 3.73 -1.71
C ILE A 563 2.32 2.85 -0.51
N VAL A 564 1.39 2.49 0.37
CA VAL A 564 1.65 1.65 1.56
C VAL A 564 0.98 0.28 1.42
N GLY A 565 1.20 -0.37 0.30
CA GLY A 565 0.89 -1.77 0.05
C GLY A 565 2.17 -2.59 -0.06
N GLU A 566 2.92 -2.72 1.04
CA GLU A 566 3.89 -3.78 1.30
C GLU A 566 3.75 -4.29 2.74
#